data_d1ea10648cabd4b03bb67c32e57b2c7b
#
_entry.id   d1ea10648cabd4b03bb67c32e57b2c7b
#
_cell.length_a   1.000
_cell.length_b   1.000
_cell.length_c   1.000
_cell.angle_alpha   90.00
_cell.angle_beta   90.00
_cell.angle_gamma   90.00
#
_symmetry.space_group_name_H-M   'P 1'
#
loop_
_entity.id
_entity.type
_entity.pdbx_description
1 polymer ?
#
loop_
_entity_poly.entity_id
_entity_poly.type
_entity_poly.pdbx_seq_one_letter_code
_entity_poly.pdbx_strand_id
1 'polypeptide(L)'
;MGGRFDGGFFPGPGLELVLVALVLFAGPVLAVAEPIDVRITPVPLSADDPGLETAGRLKYRGGIHLVADDPTFGGLSALGVSDDGKRMVALSDRGRRFSARLVYDETGNLAGLRNTDLATMAGLDGAPLSSRDDGDAESMSPGIEGEIIVAFERRHRLWRYLPGVTVPEPLPGPDEMQDLPFNNGIEALTLLADGSLLALSEGKQGRKQTVGWISSRDGWSVLTFPTPDGFRVTGAATMAGGDVLVLERFFTLRGSNR
;
A
#
# COMPACT_ATOMS: atom_id res chain seq x y z
N MET A 1 42.62 16.06 89.63
CA MET A 1 42.10 14.70 89.30
C MET A 1 40.99 14.89 88.28
N GLY A 2 41.35 14.67 87.02
CA GLY A 2 40.44 14.94 85.88
C GLY A 2 39.74 13.68 85.49
N GLY A 3 38.49 13.79 85.22
CA GLY A 3 37.67 12.79 84.57
C GLY A 3 37.19 13.32 83.23
N ARG A 4 37.66 12.72 82.11
CA ARG A 4 37.20 12.99 80.79
C ARG A 4 35.90 12.22 80.55
N PHE A 5 34.85 12.93 80.07
CA PHE A 5 33.68 12.28 79.47
C PHE A 5 33.86 12.24 77.94
N ASP A 6 33.92 11.04 77.42
CA ASP A 6 33.84 10.77 76.00
C ASP A 6 32.38 10.77 75.57
N GLY A 7 32.02 11.75 74.72
CA GLY A 7 30.72 11.79 74.09
C GLY A 7 30.71 11.03 72.76
N GLY A 8 30.13 9.84 72.78
CA GLY A 8 29.91 9.07 71.54
C GLY A 8 28.82 9.73 70.68
N PHE A 9 29.21 10.03 69.42
CA PHE A 9 28.34 10.54 68.37
C PHE A 9 27.72 9.34 67.63
N PHE A 10 26.43 9.14 67.74
CA PHE A 10 25.70 8.17 66.95
C PHE A 10 25.27 8.83 65.63
N PRO A 11 25.63 8.30 64.45
CA PRO A 11 25.03 8.78 63.22
C PRO A 11 23.61 8.26 63.09
N GLY A 12 22.66 9.14 62.87
CA GLY A 12 21.26 8.83 62.58
C GLY A 12 21.13 8.16 61.19
N PRO A 13 20.04 7.41 60.92
CA PRO A 13 19.84 6.73 59.66
C PRO A 13 19.69 7.73 58.53
N GLY A 14 20.62 7.65 57.57
CA GLY A 14 20.54 8.38 56.31
C GLY A 14 19.32 7.95 55.51
N LEU A 15 18.52 8.93 55.12
CA LEU A 15 17.38 8.75 54.24
C LEU A 15 17.92 8.44 52.82
N GLU A 16 18.01 7.18 52.44
CA GLU A 16 18.33 6.79 51.07
C GLU A 16 17.13 7.11 50.19
N LEU A 17 17.30 8.14 49.35
CA LEU A 17 16.33 8.50 48.31
C LEU A 17 16.43 7.47 47.20
N VAL A 18 15.55 6.46 47.18
CA VAL A 18 15.44 5.52 46.05
C VAL A 18 14.71 6.24 44.92
N LEU A 19 15.48 6.70 43.95
CA LEU A 19 14.92 7.25 42.70
C LEU A 19 14.43 6.10 41.83
N VAL A 20 13.14 5.81 41.87
CA VAL A 20 12.47 4.87 40.96
C VAL A 20 12.34 5.57 39.59
N ALA A 21 13.25 5.32 38.70
CA ALA A 21 13.12 5.73 37.31
C ALA A 21 11.99 4.91 36.66
N LEU A 22 10.82 5.53 36.48
CA LEU A 22 9.72 4.98 35.70
C LEU A 22 10.13 4.97 34.22
N VAL A 23 10.69 3.88 33.72
CA VAL A 23 10.92 3.68 32.30
C VAL A 23 9.56 3.41 31.65
N LEU A 24 8.95 4.43 31.08
CA LEU A 24 7.80 4.27 30.19
C LEU A 24 8.30 3.53 28.94
N PHE A 25 8.10 2.23 28.89
CA PHE A 25 8.16 1.48 27.66
C PHE A 25 7.00 1.98 26.78
N ALA A 26 7.27 2.90 25.86
CA ALA A 26 6.40 3.12 24.71
C ALA A 26 6.46 1.81 23.90
N GLY A 27 5.52 0.92 24.13
CA GLY A 27 5.32 -0.24 23.27
C GLY A 27 5.04 0.23 21.83
N PRO A 28 5.31 -0.59 20.82
CA PRO A 28 5.00 -0.24 19.43
C PRO A 28 3.51 0.13 19.36
N VAL A 29 3.22 1.33 18.87
CA VAL A 29 1.85 1.74 18.56
C VAL A 29 1.42 0.83 17.40
N LEU A 30 0.65 -0.20 17.72
CA LEU A 30 0.03 -1.03 16.70
C LEU A 30 -0.80 -0.10 15.80
N ALA A 31 -0.57 -0.14 14.50
CA ALA A 31 -1.38 0.59 13.54
C ALA A 31 -2.79 0.00 13.56
N VAL A 32 -3.65 0.55 14.41
CA VAL A 32 -5.05 0.16 14.53
C VAL A 32 -5.79 0.74 13.33
N ALA A 33 -6.59 -0.10 12.68
CA ALA A 33 -7.52 0.37 11.67
C ALA A 33 -8.66 1.09 12.39
N GLU A 34 -8.96 2.31 11.97
CA GLU A 34 -10.04 3.12 12.52
C GLU A 34 -11.17 3.25 11.49
N PRO A 35 -12.44 3.09 11.90
CA PRO A 35 -13.56 3.35 11.01
C PRO A 35 -13.49 4.78 10.47
N ILE A 36 -13.78 4.92 9.18
CA ILE A 36 -13.78 6.21 8.49
C ILE A 36 -15.10 6.40 7.74
N ASP A 37 -15.71 7.58 7.85
CA ASP A 37 -16.87 7.93 7.06
C ASP A 37 -16.45 8.40 5.67
N VAL A 38 -16.98 7.71 4.66
CA VAL A 38 -16.68 7.99 3.25
C VAL A 38 -17.97 8.31 2.52
N ARG A 39 -18.05 9.49 1.94
CA ARG A 39 -19.12 9.87 0.99
C ARG A 39 -18.85 9.19 -0.34
N ILE A 40 -19.87 8.54 -0.87
CA ILE A 40 -19.82 7.73 -2.07
C ILE A 40 -20.73 8.35 -3.11
N THR A 41 -20.19 8.67 -4.28
CA THR A 41 -20.96 9.19 -5.41
C THR A 41 -20.74 8.28 -6.62
N PRO A 42 -21.80 7.71 -7.23
CA PRO A 42 -21.66 6.96 -8.46
C PRO A 42 -21.10 7.83 -9.58
N VAL A 43 -20.25 7.24 -10.40
CA VAL A 43 -19.66 7.91 -11.58
C VAL A 43 -19.91 7.08 -12.83
N PRO A 44 -20.20 7.70 -13.98
CA PRO A 44 -20.35 6.99 -15.24
C PRO A 44 -19.00 6.58 -15.81
N LEU A 45 -19.01 5.69 -16.80
CA LEU A 45 -17.80 5.30 -17.54
C LEU A 45 -17.19 6.52 -18.30
N SER A 46 -18.04 7.38 -18.82
CA SER A 46 -17.62 8.61 -19.49
C SER A 46 -18.44 9.79 -18.95
N ALA A 47 -17.77 10.89 -18.64
CA ALA A 47 -18.43 12.13 -18.24
C ALA A 47 -19.15 12.81 -19.42
N ASP A 48 -18.61 12.65 -20.64
CA ASP A 48 -19.16 13.24 -21.87
C ASP A 48 -20.36 12.44 -22.41
N ASP A 49 -20.40 11.13 -22.11
CA ASP A 49 -21.52 10.23 -22.45
C ASP A 49 -21.85 9.34 -21.23
N PRO A 50 -22.68 9.83 -20.31
CA PRO A 50 -23.05 9.07 -19.11
C PRO A 50 -23.83 7.77 -19.38
N GLY A 51 -24.40 7.62 -20.58
CA GLY A 51 -25.08 6.40 -21.02
C GLY A 51 -24.16 5.33 -21.60
N LEU A 52 -22.87 5.60 -21.73
CA LEU A 52 -21.90 4.64 -22.24
C LEU A 52 -21.71 3.49 -21.22
N GLU A 53 -22.03 2.27 -21.64
CA GLU A 53 -21.92 1.07 -20.79
C GLU A 53 -20.80 0.12 -21.21
N THR A 54 -20.08 0.39 -22.30
CA THR A 54 -19.05 -0.50 -22.81
C THR A 54 -17.80 0.26 -23.26
N ALA A 55 -16.62 -0.33 -23.05
CA ALA A 55 -15.37 0.11 -23.61
C ALA A 55 -14.69 -1.07 -24.31
N GLY A 56 -14.68 -1.07 -25.66
CA GLY A 56 -14.22 -2.20 -26.45
C GLY A 56 -15.01 -3.47 -26.13
N ARG A 57 -14.35 -4.48 -25.58
CA ARG A 57 -14.96 -5.75 -25.15
C ARG A 57 -15.42 -5.76 -23.69
N LEU A 58 -15.14 -4.70 -22.95
CA LEU A 58 -15.45 -4.63 -21.52
C LEU A 58 -16.82 -4.00 -21.30
N LYS A 59 -17.59 -4.56 -20.39
CA LYS A 59 -18.85 -4.01 -19.91
C LYS A 59 -18.61 -3.26 -18.60
N TYR A 60 -19.06 -2.02 -18.53
CA TYR A 60 -19.02 -1.20 -17.31
C TYR A 60 -19.96 -1.79 -16.25
N ARG A 61 -19.45 -1.98 -15.05
CA ARG A 61 -20.18 -2.56 -13.90
C ARG A 61 -20.29 -1.60 -12.73
N GLY A 62 -20.20 -0.30 -13.00
CA GLY A 62 -20.28 0.75 -12.01
C GLY A 62 -18.92 1.30 -11.58
N GLY A 63 -18.93 2.55 -11.17
CA GLY A 63 -17.79 3.26 -10.58
C GLY A 63 -18.28 4.13 -9.45
N ILE A 64 -17.41 4.41 -8.49
CA ILE A 64 -17.72 5.25 -7.34
C ILE A 64 -16.57 6.22 -7.08
N HIS A 65 -16.94 7.46 -6.80
CA HIS A 65 -16.03 8.48 -6.30
C HIS A 65 -16.13 8.52 -4.77
N LEU A 66 -14.99 8.50 -4.11
CA LEU A 66 -14.86 8.44 -2.65
C LEU A 66 -14.31 9.77 -2.12
N VAL A 67 -14.97 10.33 -1.12
CA VAL A 67 -14.52 11.54 -0.41
C VAL A 67 -14.69 11.31 1.08
N ALA A 68 -13.66 11.62 1.86
CA ALA A 68 -13.73 11.63 3.32
C ALA A 68 -13.25 12.97 3.87
N ASP A 69 -13.73 13.34 5.07
CA ASP A 69 -13.30 14.55 5.75
C ASP A 69 -11.96 14.36 6.48
N ASP A 70 -11.48 13.12 6.60
CA ASP A 70 -10.14 12.82 7.13
C ASP A 70 -9.06 13.31 6.15
N PRO A 71 -8.18 14.24 6.57
CA PRO A 71 -7.16 14.83 5.69
C PRO A 71 -6.09 13.82 5.26
N THR A 72 -6.04 12.65 5.90
CA THR A 72 -5.11 11.58 5.56
C THR A 72 -5.66 10.59 4.54
N PHE A 73 -6.96 10.67 4.22
CA PHE A 73 -7.58 9.89 3.17
C PHE A 73 -7.30 10.49 1.80
N GLY A 74 -6.89 9.65 0.85
CA GLY A 74 -6.62 10.05 -0.54
C GLY A 74 -5.25 9.57 -1.02
N GLY A 75 -4.89 9.95 -2.26
CA GLY A 75 -3.66 9.49 -2.90
C GLY A 75 -3.62 7.97 -3.07
N LEU A 76 -4.78 7.34 -3.33
CA LEU A 76 -4.86 5.89 -3.54
C LEU A 76 -4.19 5.53 -4.87
N SER A 77 -3.13 4.74 -4.79
CA SER A 77 -2.26 4.36 -5.90
C SER A 77 -2.35 2.86 -6.23
N ALA A 78 -2.61 2.02 -5.22
CA ALA A 78 -2.75 0.58 -5.41
C ALA A 78 -4.13 0.09 -4.97
N LEU A 79 -4.66 -0.92 -5.68
CA LEU A 79 -5.96 -1.53 -5.39
C LEU A 79 -5.88 -3.04 -5.52
N GLY A 80 -6.39 -3.75 -4.51
CA GLY A 80 -6.65 -5.19 -4.53
C GLY A 80 -8.09 -5.50 -4.19
N VAL A 81 -8.65 -6.48 -4.88
CA VAL A 81 -10.00 -7.01 -4.60
C VAL A 81 -9.87 -8.50 -4.30
N SER A 82 -10.58 -8.97 -3.28
CA SER A 82 -10.60 -10.41 -2.92
C SER A 82 -11.24 -11.25 -4.03
N ASP A 83 -10.87 -12.53 -4.13
CA ASP A 83 -11.35 -13.47 -5.16
C ASP A 83 -12.86 -13.58 -5.20
N ASP A 84 -13.53 -13.44 -4.04
CA ASP A 84 -15.00 -13.45 -3.96
C ASP A 84 -15.64 -12.10 -4.38
N GLY A 85 -14.82 -11.12 -4.77
CA GLY A 85 -15.25 -9.79 -5.20
C GLY A 85 -15.89 -8.93 -4.10
N LYS A 86 -15.79 -9.32 -2.81
CA LYS A 86 -16.56 -8.66 -1.74
C LYS A 86 -15.76 -7.72 -0.87
N ARG A 87 -14.45 -7.79 -0.90
CA ARG A 87 -13.56 -6.95 -0.10
C ARG A 87 -12.57 -6.24 -1.00
N MET A 88 -12.26 -5.02 -0.65
CA MET A 88 -11.19 -4.27 -1.28
C MET A 88 -10.19 -3.78 -0.26
N VAL A 89 -8.96 -3.65 -0.69
CA VAL A 89 -7.88 -2.94 -0.01
C VAL A 89 -7.28 -1.98 -1.02
N ALA A 90 -7.09 -0.74 -0.62
CA ALA A 90 -6.34 0.23 -1.40
C ALA A 90 -5.21 0.81 -0.53
N LEU A 91 -4.09 1.08 -1.14
CA LEU A 91 -2.94 1.71 -0.50
C LEU A 91 -2.76 3.12 -1.07
N SER A 92 -2.24 4.02 -0.26
CA SER A 92 -1.95 5.38 -0.70
C SER A 92 -0.46 5.65 -0.79
N ASP A 93 -0.10 6.65 -1.58
CA ASP A 93 1.22 7.27 -1.70
C ASP A 93 1.72 7.93 -0.39
N ARG A 94 0.98 7.76 0.72
CA ARG A 94 1.27 8.33 2.05
C ARG A 94 1.31 7.27 3.14
N GLY A 95 1.49 6.00 2.77
CA GLY A 95 1.56 4.90 3.72
C GLY A 95 0.24 4.62 4.45
N ARG A 96 -0.90 4.85 3.80
CA ARG A 96 -2.22 4.52 4.34
C ARG A 96 -2.78 3.28 3.65
N ARG A 97 -3.50 2.48 4.43
CA ARG A 97 -4.27 1.33 3.95
C ARG A 97 -5.75 1.60 4.20
N PHE A 98 -6.50 1.73 3.14
CA PHE A 98 -7.95 1.80 3.16
C PHE A 98 -8.52 0.41 2.88
N SER A 99 -9.50 -0.04 3.69
CA SER A 99 -10.20 -1.30 3.46
C SER A 99 -11.70 -1.10 3.54
N ALA A 100 -12.43 -1.86 2.72
CA ALA A 100 -13.88 -1.78 2.67
C ALA A 100 -14.51 -3.09 2.17
N ARG A 101 -15.82 -3.23 2.39
CA ARG A 101 -16.65 -4.20 1.70
C ARG A 101 -17.34 -3.57 0.51
N LEU A 102 -17.22 -4.22 -0.65
CA LEU A 102 -17.94 -3.84 -1.87
C LEU A 102 -19.42 -4.21 -1.76
N VAL A 103 -20.28 -3.30 -2.17
CA VAL A 103 -21.74 -3.49 -2.24
C VAL A 103 -22.16 -3.46 -3.70
N TYR A 104 -22.89 -4.46 -4.11
CA TYR A 104 -23.41 -4.59 -5.46
C TYR A 104 -24.94 -4.51 -5.44
N ASP A 105 -25.53 -3.99 -6.50
CA ASP A 105 -26.97 -4.00 -6.72
C ASP A 105 -27.48 -5.39 -7.18
N GLU A 106 -28.78 -5.52 -7.38
CA GLU A 106 -29.42 -6.76 -7.81
C GLU A 106 -28.95 -7.25 -9.19
N THR A 107 -28.42 -6.35 -10.02
CA THR A 107 -27.84 -6.67 -11.34
C THR A 107 -26.35 -6.97 -11.29
N GLY A 108 -25.74 -6.88 -10.11
CA GLY A 108 -24.32 -7.10 -9.86
C GLY A 108 -23.42 -5.93 -10.28
N ASN A 109 -23.94 -4.71 -10.37
CA ASN A 109 -23.14 -3.52 -10.56
C ASN A 109 -22.66 -2.97 -9.22
N LEU A 110 -21.49 -2.36 -9.20
CA LEU A 110 -20.95 -1.70 -8.00
C LEU A 110 -21.86 -0.53 -7.59
N ALA A 111 -22.44 -0.64 -6.40
CA ALA A 111 -23.40 0.32 -5.86
C ALA A 111 -22.84 1.13 -4.68
N GLY A 112 -21.77 0.64 -4.02
CA GLY A 112 -21.21 1.35 -2.88
C GLY A 112 -20.20 0.57 -2.07
N LEU A 113 -19.90 1.10 -0.87
CA LEU A 113 -19.02 0.49 0.12
C LEU A 113 -19.71 0.43 1.48
N ARG A 114 -19.22 -0.47 2.35
CA ARG A 114 -19.54 -0.52 3.78
C ARG A 114 -18.34 -1.00 4.58
N ASN A 115 -18.36 -0.81 5.89
CA ASN A 115 -17.29 -1.21 6.80
C ASN A 115 -15.94 -0.65 6.31
N THR A 116 -15.90 0.66 6.19
CA THR A 116 -14.75 1.42 5.71
C THR A 116 -13.80 1.71 6.86
N ASP A 117 -12.56 1.30 6.71
CA ASP A 117 -11.51 1.48 7.71
C ASP A 117 -10.26 2.09 7.06
N LEU A 118 -9.57 2.95 7.81
CA LEU A 118 -8.30 3.54 7.43
C LEU A 118 -7.24 3.21 8.49
N ALA A 119 -6.09 2.74 8.06
CA ALA A 119 -4.96 2.43 8.92
C ALA A 119 -3.68 3.05 8.40
N THR A 120 -2.73 3.34 9.28
CA THR A 120 -1.36 3.66 8.87
C THR A 120 -0.59 2.35 8.68
N MET A 121 0.16 2.23 7.60
CA MET A 121 1.06 1.10 7.38
C MET A 121 2.29 1.24 8.27
N ALA A 122 2.82 0.13 8.75
CA ALA A 122 4.05 0.11 9.54
C ALA A 122 5.26 -0.24 8.69
N GLY A 123 6.41 0.28 9.08
CA GLY A 123 7.73 -0.12 8.59
C GLY A 123 8.26 -1.38 9.26
N LEU A 124 9.48 -1.81 8.88
CA LEU A 124 10.15 -2.99 9.43
C LEU A 124 10.46 -2.89 10.93
N ASP A 125 10.55 -1.69 11.46
CA ASP A 125 10.74 -1.38 12.88
C ASP A 125 9.42 -1.32 13.66
N GLY A 126 8.28 -1.54 12.99
CA GLY A 126 6.95 -1.42 13.56
C GLY A 126 6.45 0.03 13.71
N ALA A 127 7.27 1.03 13.36
CA ALA A 127 6.86 2.42 13.38
C ALA A 127 5.95 2.75 12.16
N PRO A 128 5.02 3.72 12.31
CA PRO A 128 4.20 4.18 11.19
C PRO A 128 5.03 4.73 10.04
N LEU A 129 4.67 4.41 8.81
CA LEU A 129 5.23 5.04 7.61
C LEU A 129 4.68 6.47 7.52
N SER A 130 5.43 7.43 8.07
CA SER A 130 4.98 8.82 8.21
C SER A 130 5.56 9.76 7.18
N SER A 131 6.66 9.39 6.53
CA SER A 131 7.25 10.19 5.46
C SER A 131 6.74 9.72 4.10
N ARG A 132 6.62 10.65 3.15
CA ARG A 132 6.27 10.30 1.78
C ARG A 132 7.31 9.37 1.16
N ASP A 133 8.58 9.56 1.46
CA ASP A 133 9.66 8.74 0.90
C ASP A 133 9.61 7.28 1.40
N ASP A 134 9.04 7.06 2.58
CA ASP A 134 8.90 5.72 3.15
C ASP A 134 7.53 5.09 2.85
N GLY A 135 6.50 5.91 2.69
CA GLY A 135 5.13 5.46 2.53
C GLY A 135 4.61 5.41 1.09
N ASP A 136 5.43 5.74 0.10
CA ASP A 136 5.03 5.86 -1.32
C ASP A 136 4.77 4.48 -1.94
N ALA A 137 3.61 3.89 -1.59
CA ALA A 137 3.16 2.61 -2.13
C ALA A 137 2.50 2.86 -3.49
N GLU A 138 2.98 2.22 -4.57
CA GLU A 138 2.49 2.45 -5.94
C GLU A 138 1.76 1.24 -6.52
N SER A 139 2.14 0.03 -6.13
CA SER A 139 1.38 -1.15 -6.54
C SER A 139 1.32 -2.21 -5.46
N MET A 140 0.33 -3.08 -5.56
CA MET A 140 0.19 -4.22 -4.67
C MET A 140 -0.36 -5.44 -5.41
N SER A 141 0.01 -6.62 -4.91
CA SER A 141 -0.58 -7.88 -5.29
C SER A 141 -1.15 -8.57 -4.05
N PRO A 142 -2.36 -9.14 -4.07
CA PRO A 142 -2.73 -10.15 -3.09
C PRO A 142 -1.81 -11.36 -3.27
N GLY A 143 -1.43 -11.99 -2.17
CA GLY A 143 -0.67 -13.23 -2.18
C GLY A 143 -1.58 -14.46 -2.02
N ILE A 144 -0.98 -15.65 -1.97
CA ILE A 144 -1.69 -16.94 -1.97
C ILE A 144 -2.44 -17.16 -0.63
N GLU A 145 -1.84 -16.71 0.48
CA GLU A 145 -2.36 -16.97 1.83
C GLU A 145 -3.12 -15.75 2.42
N GLY A 146 -3.45 -14.78 1.57
CA GLY A 146 -4.17 -13.56 1.95
C GLY A 146 -3.26 -12.44 2.45
N GLU A 147 -1.95 -12.59 2.33
CA GLU A 147 -0.97 -11.52 2.48
C GLU A 147 -1.09 -10.51 1.34
N ILE A 148 -0.54 -9.34 1.54
CA ILE A 148 -0.36 -8.36 0.46
C ILE A 148 1.12 -8.09 0.25
N ILE A 149 1.54 -8.10 -1.02
CA ILE A 149 2.87 -7.75 -1.45
C ILE A 149 2.79 -6.35 -2.03
N VAL A 150 3.63 -5.45 -1.54
CA VAL A 150 3.59 -4.02 -1.87
C VAL A 150 4.90 -3.60 -2.50
N ALA A 151 4.80 -2.92 -3.63
CA ALA A 151 5.93 -2.22 -4.23
C ALA A 151 5.87 -0.73 -3.84
N PHE A 152 7.00 -0.23 -3.36
CA PHE A 152 7.17 1.17 -2.96
C PHE A 152 8.08 1.89 -3.95
N GLU A 153 7.78 3.14 -4.20
CA GLU A 153 8.59 4.08 -4.98
C GLU A 153 9.55 4.87 -4.08
N ARG A 154 10.35 5.77 -4.64
CA ARG A 154 11.38 6.62 -4.00
C ARG A 154 12.48 5.82 -3.33
N ARG A 155 12.14 4.99 -2.37
CA ARG A 155 12.98 3.94 -1.79
C ARG A 155 12.47 2.62 -2.32
N HIS A 156 12.86 2.29 -3.55
CA HIS A 156 12.37 1.12 -4.28
C HIS A 156 12.60 -0.17 -3.48
N ARG A 157 11.50 -0.83 -3.11
CA ARG A 157 11.52 -2.07 -2.34
C ARG A 157 10.20 -2.82 -2.45
N LEU A 158 10.25 -4.11 -2.16
CA LEU A 158 9.09 -4.97 -2.02
C LEU A 158 8.96 -5.42 -0.57
N TRP A 159 7.78 -5.25 0.01
CA TRP A 159 7.46 -5.76 1.33
C TRP A 159 6.21 -6.63 1.29
N ARG A 160 6.19 -7.64 2.18
CA ARG A 160 5.06 -8.53 2.39
C ARG A 160 4.42 -8.26 3.76
N TYR A 161 3.14 -7.97 3.78
CA TYR A 161 2.33 -7.82 4.99
C TYR A 161 1.47 -9.07 5.14
N LEU A 162 1.72 -9.86 6.17
CA LEU A 162 0.96 -11.07 6.48
C LEU A 162 -0.41 -10.72 7.09
N PRO A 163 -1.44 -11.58 6.92
CA PRO A 163 -2.73 -11.37 7.55
C PRO A 163 -2.63 -11.26 9.08
N GLY A 164 -3.19 -10.18 9.64
CA GLY A 164 -3.16 -9.95 11.08
C GLY A 164 -1.81 -9.54 11.66
N VAL A 165 -0.76 -9.40 10.83
CA VAL A 165 0.56 -8.93 11.24
C VAL A 165 0.77 -7.51 10.73
N THR A 166 1.15 -6.60 11.63
CA THR A 166 1.31 -5.18 11.29
C THR A 166 2.68 -4.89 10.67
N VAL A 167 3.73 -5.55 11.20
CA VAL A 167 5.11 -5.37 10.74
C VAL A 167 5.33 -6.21 9.49
N PRO A 168 5.78 -5.61 8.37
CA PRO A 168 6.01 -6.35 7.16
C PRO A 168 7.31 -7.15 7.20
N GLU A 169 7.48 -8.04 6.23
CA GLU A 169 8.71 -8.72 5.92
C GLU A 169 9.29 -8.17 4.62
N PRO A 170 10.61 -7.93 4.54
CA PRO A 170 11.23 -7.55 3.28
C PRO A 170 11.21 -8.73 2.31
N LEU A 171 10.89 -8.46 1.04
CA LEU A 171 11.03 -9.41 -0.05
C LEU A 171 12.19 -9.00 -0.96
N PRO A 172 13.02 -9.95 -1.43
CA PRO A 172 13.98 -9.66 -2.47
C PRO A 172 13.26 -9.19 -3.74
N GLY A 173 13.61 -8.01 -4.25
CA GLY A 173 13.17 -7.51 -5.54
C GLY A 173 14.21 -7.78 -6.63
N PRO A 174 13.91 -7.42 -7.90
CA PRO A 174 14.92 -7.43 -8.95
C PRO A 174 16.03 -6.42 -8.64
N ASP A 175 17.29 -6.79 -8.93
CA ASP A 175 18.44 -5.93 -8.63
C ASP A 175 18.34 -4.57 -9.35
N GLU A 176 17.88 -4.58 -10.59
CA GLU A 176 17.71 -3.38 -11.43
C GLU A 176 16.58 -2.45 -10.93
N MET A 177 15.76 -2.89 -9.98
CA MET A 177 14.75 -2.03 -9.35
C MET A 177 15.40 -0.81 -8.68
N GLN A 178 16.63 -0.94 -8.18
CA GLN A 178 17.36 0.16 -7.55
C GLN A 178 17.84 1.22 -8.55
N ASP A 179 17.89 0.86 -9.85
CA ASP A 179 18.27 1.76 -10.95
C ASP A 179 17.08 2.55 -11.51
N LEU A 180 15.87 2.27 -11.03
CA LEU A 180 14.69 3.03 -11.44
C LEU A 180 14.81 4.50 -10.99
N PRO A 181 14.26 5.44 -11.77
CA PRO A 181 14.24 6.84 -11.36
C PRO A 181 13.45 7.03 -10.07
N PHE A 182 13.82 8.00 -9.27
CA PHE A 182 13.23 8.28 -7.96
C PHE A 182 11.69 8.38 -7.95
N ASN A 183 11.07 8.90 -9.02
CA ASN A 183 9.61 8.98 -9.19
C ASN A 183 9.15 8.13 -10.39
N ASN A 184 9.56 6.88 -10.48
CA ASN A 184 9.17 5.96 -11.52
C ASN A 184 9.39 4.53 -11.02
N GLY A 185 8.43 4.03 -10.27
CA GLY A 185 8.52 2.76 -9.57
C GLY A 185 7.94 1.57 -10.35
N ILE A 186 7.65 0.51 -9.61
CA ILE A 186 6.86 -0.63 -10.05
C ILE A 186 5.38 -0.26 -9.88
N GLU A 187 4.73 0.11 -10.98
CA GLU A 187 3.33 0.54 -11.01
C GLU A 187 2.35 -0.63 -11.18
N ALA A 188 2.83 -1.78 -11.60
CA ALA A 188 2.02 -2.97 -11.71
C ALA A 188 2.72 -4.15 -11.06
N LEU A 189 2.05 -4.77 -10.11
CA LEU A 189 2.50 -5.96 -9.41
C LEU A 189 1.33 -6.94 -9.33
N THR A 190 1.54 -8.17 -9.79
CA THR A 190 0.50 -9.22 -9.70
C THR A 190 1.11 -10.59 -9.55
N LEU A 191 0.46 -11.44 -8.76
CA LEU A 191 0.80 -12.85 -8.62
C LEU A 191 0.26 -13.63 -9.82
N LEU A 192 1.13 -14.38 -10.48
CA LEU A 192 0.75 -15.25 -11.60
C LEU A 192 0.18 -16.59 -11.10
N ALA A 193 -0.46 -17.34 -11.99
CA ALA A 193 -1.10 -18.62 -11.66
C ALA A 193 -0.11 -19.69 -11.14
N ASP A 194 1.16 -19.59 -11.48
CA ASP A 194 2.22 -20.49 -11.00
C ASP A 194 2.85 -20.06 -9.68
N GLY A 195 2.37 -18.96 -9.08
CA GLY A 195 2.88 -18.38 -7.84
C GLY A 195 4.07 -17.44 -8.01
N SER A 196 4.54 -17.19 -9.22
CA SER A 196 5.53 -16.16 -9.48
C SER A 196 4.91 -14.75 -9.46
N LEU A 197 5.73 -13.72 -9.22
CA LEU A 197 5.31 -12.32 -9.29
C LEU A 197 5.71 -11.73 -10.65
N LEU A 198 4.77 -11.06 -11.29
CA LEU A 198 5.04 -10.14 -12.41
C LEU A 198 5.10 -8.73 -11.87
N ALA A 199 6.17 -8.02 -12.15
CA ALA A 199 6.37 -6.61 -11.82
C ALA A 199 6.64 -5.83 -13.11
N LEU A 200 5.93 -4.70 -13.33
CA LEU A 200 6.17 -3.82 -14.47
C LEU A 200 6.42 -2.40 -13.97
N SER A 201 7.46 -1.76 -14.48
CA SER A 201 7.70 -0.35 -14.17
C SER A 201 6.75 0.56 -14.96
N GLU A 202 6.51 1.78 -14.45
CA GLU A 202 5.70 2.81 -15.10
C GLU A 202 6.13 3.05 -16.57
N GLY A 203 7.42 3.00 -16.81
CA GLY A 203 8.00 3.36 -18.09
C GLY A 203 8.26 4.86 -18.21
N LYS A 204 8.71 5.30 -19.39
CA LYS A 204 9.02 6.70 -19.69
C LYS A 204 8.17 7.20 -20.84
N GLN A 205 7.66 8.42 -20.70
CA GLN A 205 6.91 9.05 -21.79
C GLN A 205 7.72 9.09 -23.09
N GLY A 206 7.08 8.76 -24.21
CA GLY A 206 7.71 8.68 -25.52
C GLY A 206 8.52 7.41 -25.78
N ARG A 207 8.52 6.46 -24.85
CA ARG A 207 9.03 5.10 -25.08
C ARG A 207 7.87 4.18 -25.43
N LYS A 208 8.14 3.19 -26.31
CA LYS A 208 7.16 2.18 -26.74
C LYS A 208 7.30 0.87 -25.99
N GLN A 209 8.03 0.89 -24.92
CA GLN A 209 8.25 -0.26 -24.04
C GLN A 209 8.74 0.18 -22.66
N THR A 210 8.49 -0.65 -21.68
CA THR A 210 9.03 -0.52 -20.34
C THR A 210 9.71 -1.82 -19.91
N VAL A 211 10.51 -1.74 -18.85
CA VAL A 211 11.11 -2.90 -18.22
C VAL A 211 10.10 -3.55 -17.26
N GLY A 212 10.13 -4.86 -17.21
CA GLY A 212 9.42 -5.66 -16.25
C GLY A 212 10.27 -6.83 -15.77
N TRP A 213 9.75 -7.56 -14.81
CA TRP A 213 10.43 -8.70 -14.20
C TRP A 213 9.43 -9.79 -13.83
N ILE A 214 9.88 -11.03 -13.91
CA ILE A 214 9.15 -12.18 -13.37
C ILE A 214 10.01 -12.85 -12.32
N SER A 215 9.45 -13.07 -11.13
CA SER A 215 10.15 -13.79 -10.05
C SER A 215 10.17 -15.29 -10.33
N SER A 216 11.21 -15.95 -9.84
CA SER A 216 11.34 -17.41 -9.80
C SER A 216 12.00 -17.84 -8.49
N ARG A 217 12.22 -19.15 -8.32
CA ARG A 217 12.98 -19.67 -7.17
C ARG A 217 14.44 -19.21 -7.19
N ASP A 218 14.99 -18.96 -8.39
CA ASP A 218 16.38 -18.60 -8.61
C ASP A 218 16.61 -17.07 -8.65
N GLY A 219 15.55 -16.27 -8.44
CA GLY A 219 15.59 -14.81 -8.48
C GLY A 219 14.64 -14.22 -9.50
N TRP A 220 15.00 -13.08 -10.08
CA TRP A 220 14.18 -12.35 -11.02
C TRP A 220 14.75 -12.41 -12.43
N SER A 221 13.89 -12.58 -13.42
CA SER A 221 14.23 -12.50 -14.84
C SER A 221 13.64 -11.24 -15.44
N VAL A 222 14.49 -10.48 -16.16
CA VAL A 222 14.09 -9.24 -16.84
C VAL A 222 13.26 -9.57 -18.08
N LEU A 223 12.22 -8.78 -18.32
CA LEU A 223 11.45 -8.78 -19.55
C LEU A 223 11.25 -7.37 -20.08
N THR A 224 10.88 -7.28 -21.33
CA THR A 224 10.47 -6.03 -21.97
C THR A 224 8.97 -6.08 -22.25
N PHE A 225 8.23 -5.10 -21.74
CA PHE A 225 6.80 -4.97 -21.95
C PHE A 225 6.52 -3.86 -22.97
N PRO A 226 5.87 -4.16 -24.10
CA PRO A 226 5.51 -3.16 -25.09
C PRO A 226 4.36 -2.28 -24.57
N THR A 227 4.48 -0.97 -24.73
CA THR A 227 3.43 0.00 -24.43
C THR A 227 3.02 0.75 -25.69
N PRO A 228 1.74 1.09 -25.89
CA PRO A 228 1.32 2.02 -26.92
C PRO A 228 2.02 3.38 -26.77
N ASP A 229 2.15 4.12 -27.85
CA ASP A 229 2.86 5.40 -27.85
C ASP A 229 2.19 6.40 -26.89
N GLY A 230 2.96 6.88 -25.92
CA GLY A 230 2.50 7.83 -24.89
C GLY A 230 1.76 7.21 -23.71
N PHE A 231 1.46 5.91 -23.74
CA PHE A 231 0.87 5.22 -22.60
C PHE A 231 1.93 4.77 -21.60
N ARG A 232 1.52 4.66 -20.33
CA ARG A 232 2.33 4.15 -19.23
C ARG A 232 1.55 3.11 -18.44
N VAL A 233 2.24 2.09 -17.98
CA VAL A 233 1.68 1.08 -17.08
C VAL A 233 1.26 1.74 -15.76
N THR A 234 0.07 1.38 -15.25
CA THR A 234 -0.48 1.88 -13.98
C THR A 234 -1.15 0.79 -13.13
N GLY A 235 -1.13 -0.46 -13.57
CA GLY A 235 -1.65 -1.56 -12.79
C GLY A 235 -1.69 -2.86 -13.58
N ALA A 236 -1.74 -3.98 -12.87
CA ALA A 236 -1.98 -5.30 -13.46
C ALA A 236 -2.81 -6.18 -12.52
N ALA A 237 -3.55 -7.10 -13.12
CA ALA A 237 -4.28 -8.12 -12.37
C ALA A 237 -4.30 -9.44 -13.15
N THR A 238 -4.01 -10.54 -12.48
CA THR A 238 -4.11 -11.88 -13.04
C THR A 238 -5.55 -12.36 -12.98
N MET A 239 -6.06 -12.81 -14.09
CA MET A 239 -7.42 -13.37 -14.23
C MET A 239 -7.44 -14.84 -13.83
N ALA A 240 -8.61 -15.35 -13.49
CA ALA A 240 -8.80 -16.76 -13.13
C ALA A 240 -8.32 -17.75 -14.21
N GLY A 241 -8.26 -17.33 -15.47
CA GLY A 241 -7.74 -18.13 -16.59
C GLY A 241 -6.21 -18.11 -16.74
N GLY A 242 -5.50 -17.36 -15.91
CA GLY A 242 -4.04 -17.19 -15.99
C GLY A 242 -3.58 -16.04 -16.90
N ASP A 243 -4.46 -15.45 -17.69
CA ASP A 243 -4.15 -14.23 -18.44
C ASP A 243 -3.93 -13.04 -17.49
N VAL A 244 -3.11 -12.09 -17.88
CA VAL A 244 -2.86 -10.85 -17.13
C VAL A 244 -3.49 -9.68 -17.86
N LEU A 245 -4.34 -8.93 -17.16
CA LEU A 245 -4.80 -7.62 -17.60
C LEU A 245 -3.80 -6.58 -17.13
N VAL A 246 -3.33 -5.74 -18.06
CA VAL A 246 -2.48 -4.59 -17.74
C VAL A 246 -3.27 -3.33 -18.02
N LEU A 247 -3.31 -2.44 -17.03
CA LEU A 247 -3.89 -1.12 -17.17
C LEU A 247 -2.80 -0.14 -17.58
N GLU A 248 -3.08 0.62 -18.63
CA GLU A 248 -2.20 1.67 -19.13
C GLU A 248 -2.95 3.00 -19.18
N ARG A 249 -2.26 4.08 -18.84
CA ARG A 249 -2.80 5.43 -18.83
C ARG A 249 -2.06 6.33 -19.80
N PHE A 250 -2.81 7.05 -20.61
CA PHE A 250 -2.29 8.16 -21.41
C PHE A 250 -2.52 9.48 -20.68
N PHE A 251 -1.48 10.23 -20.43
CA PHE A 251 -1.55 11.54 -19.78
C PHE A 251 -0.92 12.62 -20.64
N THR A 252 -1.61 13.73 -20.80
CA THR A 252 -1.06 14.94 -21.44
C THR A 252 -1.10 16.11 -20.47
N LEU A 253 -0.13 17.02 -20.58
CA LEU A 253 -0.10 18.27 -19.81
C LEU A 253 -1.35 19.16 -20.00
N ARG A 254 -2.20 18.84 -20.98
CA ARG A 254 -3.49 19.52 -21.21
C ARG A 254 -4.65 18.91 -20.41
N GLY A 255 -4.39 17.98 -19.52
CA GLY A 255 -5.37 17.46 -18.56
C GLY A 255 -6.38 16.44 -19.13
N SER A 256 -6.18 15.90 -20.34
CA SER A 256 -7.01 14.81 -20.83
C SER A 256 -6.39 13.45 -20.51
N ASN A 257 -6.99 12.73 -19.57
CA ASN A 257 -6.74 11.30 -19.41
C ASN A 257 -7.53 10.54 -20.48
N ARG A 258 -6.90 9.60 -21.14
CA ARG A 258 -7.53 8.64 -22.06
C ARG A 258 -7.25 7.22 -21.63
#